data_46cbe26755e63240f7b40135b520f999
#
_entry.id   46cbe26755e63240f7b40135b520f999
#
_cell.length_a   1.000
_cell.length_b   1.000
_cell.length_c   1.000
_cell.angle_alpha   90.00
_cell.angle_beta   90.00
_cell.angle_gamma   90.00
#
_symmetry.space_group_name_H-M   'P 1'
#
loop_
_entity.id
_entity.type
_entity.pdbx_description
1 polymer ?
#
loop_
_entity_poly.entity_id
_entity_poly.type
_entity_poly.pdbx_seq_one_letter_code
_entity_poly.pdbx_strand_id
1 'polypeptide(L)'
;MYYHVRIDYYNDKLKGIKTLYEYDYTDIETIVSNVVIKYLSNERILFDGAVLAPGTIELVHVYSTENNIDSTKEIANSHNNYVVYSQSDILKSREYSKDITREVMNKAKEQLNNNNPLKNSFAKKPMVFISHSSKDYDFVEALTDMLQHIGLTHENLFCSSIPGLWIGLSQDIFESLRQLFQEYDLYVIFVQSHRYYESAASLNEMGAAWVLQTKFCSILTKDMNYDDMKGVFDKNKIAIKVNDNDAPYRLTELKNDIFKFLHLDPIDETRWERERTKFLKQVKEIL
;
A
#
# COMPACT_ATOMS: atom_id res chain seq x y z
N MET A 1 25.68 21.76 15.45
CA MET A 1 24.20 21.81 15.33
C MET A 1 23.63 20.80 16.32
N TYR A 2 22.62 21.19 17.06
CA TYR A 2 21.95 20.36 18.05
C TYR A 2 20.52 20.16 17.63
N TYR A 3 19.95 19.02 18.05
CA TYR A 3 18.58 18.66 17.71
C TYR A 3 17.77 18.45 18.98
N HIS A 4 16.48 18.75 18.91
CA HIS A 4 15.57 18.70 20.05
C HIS A 4 14.27 18.10 19.59
N VAL A 5 13.63 17.31 20.46
CA VAL A 5 12.38 16.63 20.15
C VAL A 5 11.32 17.06 21.14
N ARG A 6 10.12 17.33 20.61
CA ARG A 6 8.89 17.54 21.39
C ARG A 6 7.89 16.46 20.99
N ILE A 7 7.30 15.81 21.99
CA ILE A 7 6.22 14.85 21.80
C ILE A 7 4.99 15.32 22.57
N ASP A 8 3.87 15.47 21.87
CA ASP A 8 2.56 15.67 22.48
C ASP A 8 1.84 14.31 22.48
N TYR A 9 1.35 13.89 23.65
CA TYR A 9 0.69 12.59 23.80
C TYR A 9 -0.53 12.69 24.72
N TYR A 10 -1.52 11.83 24.48
CA TYR A 10 -2.68 11.72 25.35
C TYR A 10 -2.37 10.91 26.60
N ASN A 11 -2.63 11.50 27.76
CA ASN A 11 -2.43 10.84 29.06
C ASN A 11 -3.77 10.42 29.65
N ASP A 12 -4.07 9.13 29.67
CA ASP A 12 -5.34 8.56 30.13
C ASP A 12 -5.64 8.87 31.62
N LYS A 13 -4.61 8.93 32.44
CA LYS A 13 -4.79 9.21 33.89
C LYS A 13 -5.21 10.67 34.15
N LEU A 14 -4.71 11.59 33.34
CA LEU A 14 -4.96 13.02 33.46
C LEU A 14 -6.03 13.51 32.49
N LYS A 15 -6.56 12.60 31.63
CA LYS A 15 -7.57 12.89 30.59
C LYS A 15 -7.25 14.12 29.75
N GLY A 16 -6.01 14.22 29.25
CA GLY A 16 -5.60 15.37 28.44
C GLY A 16 -4.24 15.17 27.77
N ILE A 17 -3.93 16.11 26.86
CA ILE A 17 -2.65 16.13 26.15
C ILE A 17 -1.55 16.61 27.11
N LYS A 18 -0.45 15.90 27.10
CA LYS A 18 0.81 16.24 27.79
C LYS A 18 1.90 16.41 26.75
N THR A 19 2.88 17.23 27.08
CA THR A 19 4.05 17.50 26.25
C THR A 19 5.31 17.08 26.99
N LEU A 20 6.16 16.32 26.32
CA LEU A 20 7.51 15.96 26.77
C LEU A 20 8.54 16.57 25.81
N TYR A 21 9.73 16.83 26.35
CA TYR A 21 10.85 17.40 25.59
C TYR A 21 12.14 16.63 25.90
N GLU A 22 12.88 16.33 24.86
CA GLU A 22 14.30 15.93 24.98
C GLU A 22 15.14 16.87 24.15
N TYR A 23 16.28 17.27 24.72
CA TYR A 23 17.13 18.32 24.17
C TYR A 23 18.53 17.79 23.83
N ASP A 24 19.23 18.54 23.00
CA ASP A 24 20.66 18.45 22.76
C ASP A 24 21.16 17.12 22.16
N TYR A 25 20.35 16.51 21.32
CA TYR A 25 20.86 15.45 20.47
C TYR A 25 21.93 16.01 19.50
N THR A 26 23.06 15.35 19.42
CA THR A 26 24.15 15.69 18.50
C THR A 26 24.06 14.91 17.19
N ASP A 27 23.27 13.86 17.16
CA ASP A 27 23.06 13.00 16.01
C ASP A 27 21.58 12.86 15.68
N ILE A 28 21.23 13.24 14.45
CA ILE A 28 19.87 13.17 13.94
C ILE A 28 19.41 11.72 13.71
N GLU A 29 20.33 10.79 13.44
CA GLU A 29 20.00 9.37 13.19
C GLU A 29 19.44 8.71 14.44
N THR A 30 19.90 9.13 15.61
CA THR A 30 19.35 8.68 16.90
C THR A 30 17.87 9.07 17.04
N ILE A 31 17.49 10.29 16.63
CA ILE A 31 16.09 10.74 16.63
C ILE A 31 15.28 9.95 15.61
N VAL A 32 15.82 9.79 14.39
CA VAL A 32 15.17 9.04 13.32
C VAL A 32 14.84 7.62 13.79
N SER A 33 15.82 6.88 14.33
CA SER A 33 15.66 5.47 14.69
C SER A 33 14.88 5.24 15.98
N ASN A 34 15.14 6.03 17.03
CA ASN A 34 14.56 5.76 18.34
C ASN A 34 13.21 6.42 18.59
N VAL A 35 12.90 7.49 17.84
CA VAL A 35 11.65 8.24 18.00
C VAL A 35 10.78 8.16 16.75
N VAL A 36 11.26 8.69 15.62
CA VAL A 36 10.40 8.93 14.46
C VAL A 36 10.01 7.64 13.75
N ILE A 37 10.94 6.69 13.57
CA ILE A 37 10.62 5.37 13.01
C ILE A 37 9.63 4.63 13.89
N LYS A 38 9.84 4.60 15.20
CA LYS A 38 8.92 3.95 16.14
C LYS A 38 7.54 4.61 16.15
N TYR A 39 7.48 5.93 16.05
CA TYR A 39 6.21 6.67 15.89
C TYR A 39 5.48 6.26 14.61
N LEU A 40 6.17 6.23 13.49
CA LEU A 40 5.61 5.86 12.19
C LEU A 40 5.21 4.37 12.12
N SER A 41 5.91 3.50 12.84
CA SER A 41 5.62 2.06 12.94
C SER A 41 4.60 1.72 14.04
N ASN A 42 4.05 2.73 14.73
CA ASN A 42 3.13 2.56 15.85
C ASN A 42 3.71 1.64 16.95
N GLU A 43 4.98 1.84 17.29
CA GLU A 43 5.69 1.12 18.33
C GLU A 43 5.75 1.92 19.63
N ARG A 44 6.18 1.26 20.73
CA ARG A 44 6.43 1.93 22.01
C ARG A 44 7.68 2.80 21.93
N ILE A 45 7.61 4.02 22.47
CA ILE A 45 8.74 4.95 22.54
C ILE A 45 9.11 5.18 23.98
N LEU A 46 10.39 5.00 24.31
CA LEU A 46 10.96 5.49 25.58
C LEU A 46 11.44 6.92 25.33
N PHE A 47 10.86 7.89 26.04
CA PHE A 47 11.11 9.30 25.82
C PHE A 47 11.01 10.06 27.14
N ASP A 48 12.03 10.84 27.49
CA ASP A 48 12.10 11.61 28.76
C ASP A 48 11.75 10.76 29.99
N GLY A 49 12.30 9.52 30.05
CA GLY A 49 12.04 8.57 31.12
C GLY A 49 10.62 7.96 31.13
N ALA A 50 9.75 8.33 30.21
CA ALA A 50 8.41 7.79 30.07
C ALA A 50 8.33 6.76 28.93
N VAL A 51 7.51 5.72 29.12
CA VAL A 51 7.16 4.76 28.07
C VAL A 51 5.84 5.20 27.44
N LEU A 52 5.88 5.70 26.22
CA LEU A 52 4.71 6.11 25.46
C LEU A 52 4.15 4.91 24.71
N ALA A 53 2.86 4.62 24.90
CA ALA A 53 2.19 3.51 24.25
C ALA A 53 1.83 3.85 22.79
N PRO A 54 1.76 2.84 21.90
CA PRO A 54 1.23 3.01 20.55
C PRO A 54 -0.15 3.66 20.55
N GLY A 55 -0.37 4.58 19.61
CA GLY A 55 -1.66 5.28 19.46
C GLY A 55 -1.95 6.38 20.50
N THR A 56 -1.08 6.61 21.49
CA THR A 56 -1.26 7.73 22.44
C THR A 56 -0.52 8.98 21.99
N ILE A 57 0.41 8.88 21.07
CA ILE A 57 1.20 10.01 20.57
C ILE A 57 0.40 10.75 19.51
N GLU A 58 0.12 12.01 19.77
CA GLU A 58 -0.64 12.89 18.88
C GLU A 58 0.29 13.57 17.84
N LEU A 59 1.42 14.11 18.31
CA LEU A 59 2.36 14.85 17.48
C LEU A 59 3.80 14.62 17.91
N VAL A 60 4.69 14.56 16.93
CA VAL A 60 6.15 14.60 17.12
C VAL A 60 6.71 15.78 16.34
N HIS A 61 7.45 16.66 17.01
CA HIS A 61 8.17 17.76 16.40
C HIS A 61 9.66 17.62 16.62
N VAL A 62 10.45 17.97 15.62
CA VAL A 62 11.92 17.98 15.68
C VAL A 62 12.43 19.36 15.30
N TYR A 63 13.29 19.91 16.13
CA TYR A 63 13.88 21.23 15.95
C TYR A 63 15.39 21.13 15.89
N SER A 64 16.04 22.10 15.27
CA SER A 64 17.50 22.26 15.30
C SER A 64 17.91 23.64 15.77
N THR A 65 19.03 23.71 16.50
CA THR A 65 19.69 24.96 16.94
C THR A 65 21.18 24.89 16.61
N GLU A 66 21.83 26.04 16.53
CA GLU A 66 23.30 26.11 16.30
C GLU A 66 24.08 25.66 17.52
N ASN A 67 23.63 26.09 18.71
CA ASN A 67 24.23 25.76 20.00
C ASN A 67 23.29 24.83 20.80
N ASN A 68 23.76 24.28 21.91
CA ASN A 68 22.90 23.54 22.83
C ASN A 68 21.78 24.46 23.37
N ILE A 69 20.73 23.86 23.92
CA ILE A 69 19.50 24.59 24.27
C ILE A 69 19.76 25.66 25.34
N ASP A 70 20.61 25.37 26.31
CA ASP A 70 20.91 26.33 27.40
C ASP A 70 21.72 27.53 26.90
N SER A 71 22.75 27.28 26.07
CA SER A 71 23.49 28.38 25.45
C SER A 71 22.63 29.23 24.51
N THR A 72 21.74 28.60 23.74
CA THR A 72 20.81 29.32 22.87
C THR A 72 19.83 30.17 23.69
N LYS A 73 19.36 29.65 24.81
CA LYS A 73 18.51 30.39 25.76
C LYS A 73 19.22 31.56 26.39
N GLU A 74 20.51 31.42 26.80
CA GLU A 74 21.32 32.51 27.32
C GLU A 74 21.50 33.62 26.28
N ILE A 75 21.81 33.27 25.05
CA ILE A 75 21.92 34.21 23.94
C ILE A 75 20.60 34.97 23.74
N ALA A 76 19.47 34.27 23.66
CA ALA A 76 18.16 34.88 23.46
C ALA A 76 17.80 35.84 24.62
N ASN A 77 18.08 35.45 25.84
CA ASN A 77 17.83 36.29 27.02
C ASN A 77 18.75 37.48 27.12
N SER A 78 19.97 37.38 26.57
CA SER A 78 20.91 38.54 26.54
C SER A 78 20.50 39.60 25.51
N HIS A 79 19.82 39.19 24.44
CA HIS A 79 19.34 40.10 23.39
C HIS A 79 17.99 40.75 23.71
N ASN A 80 17.30 40.28 24.73
CA ASN A 80 15.94 40.75 25.03
C ASN A 80 15.80 41.11 26.52
N ASN A 81 15.70 42.40 26.82
CA ASN A 81 15.56 42.91 28.19
C ASN A 81 14.15 42.77 28.77
N TYR A 82 13.18 42.36 27.99
CA TYR A 82 11.74 42.37 28.38
C TYR A 82 11.10 40.96 28.42
N VAL A 83 11.71 39.98 27.79
CA VAL A 83 11.21 38.61 27.72
C VAL A 83 12.25 37.63 28.18
N VAL A 84 11.88 36.76 29.13
CA VAL A 84 12.71 35.65 29.58
C VAL A 84 12.23 34.38 28.90
N TYR A 85 13.04 33.86 27.99
CA TYR A 85 12.75 32.63 27.27
C TYR A 85 13.02 31.41 28.15
N SER A 86 12.07 30.47 28.18
CA SER A 86 12.30 29.10 28.61
C SER A 86 12.93 28.27 27.47
N GLN A 87 13.42 27.07 27.77
CA GLN A 87 13.90 26.14 26.73
C GLN A 87 12.81 25.84 25.69
N SER A 88 11.57 25.63 26.12
CA SER A 88 10.46 25.37 25.21
C SER A 88 10.06 26.57 24.35
N ASP A 89 10.31 27.80 24.84
CA ASP A 89 10.06 29.01 24.07
C ASP A 89 11.09 29.20 22.96
N ILE A 90 12.34 28.81 23.21
CA ILE A 90 13.38 28.77 22.17
C ILE A 90 12.95 27.90 21.00
N LEU A 91 12.41 26.70 21.25
CA LEU A 91 11.98 25.80 20.18
C LEU A 91 10.83 26.38 19.35
N LYS A 92 10.00 27.23 19.93
CA LYS A 92 8.88 27.90 19.22
C LYS A 92 9.30 29.17 18.49
N SER A 93 10.50 29.66 18.76
CA SER A 93 11.03 30.91 18.16
C SER A 93 11.70 30.61 16.83
N ARG A 94 11.20 31.22 15.75
CA ARG A 94 11.82 31.11 14.41
C ARG A 94 13.19 31.80 14.30
N GLU A 95 13.55 32.63 15.26
CA GLU A 95 14.82 33.32 15.31
C GLU A 95 15.93 32.40 15.84
N TYR A 96 15.62 31.55 16.82
CA TYR A 96 16.60 30.77 17.54
C TYR A 96 16.59 29.28 17.18
N SER A 97 15.51 28.81 16.58
CA SER A 97 15.37 27.40 16.17
C SER A 97 14.72 27.25 14.79
N LYS A 98 15.05 26.15 14.12
CA LYS A 98 14.40 25.73 12.87
C LYS A 98 13.59 24.47 13.12
N ASP A 99 12.30 24.47 12.76
CA ASP A 99 11.49 23.25 12.70
C ASP A 99 11.92 22.43 11.48
N ILE A 100 12.47 21.25 11.73
CA ILE A 100 12.94 20.30 10.72
C ILE A 100 12.10 19.01 10.71
N THR A 101 10.96 19.02 11.36
CA THR A 101 10.05 17.86 11.49
C THR A 101 9.81 17.17 10.15
N ARG A 102 9.48 17.95 9.12
CA ARG A 102 9.20 17.40 7.78
C ARG A 102 10.42 16.71 7.15
N GLU A 103 11.61 17.30 7.32
CA GLU A 103 12.85 16.73 6.80
C GLU A 103 13.15 15.38 7.48
N VAL A 104 13.01 15.33 8.81
CA VAL A 104 13.26 14.12 9.61
C VAL A 104 12.20 13.04 9.34
N MET A 105 10.94 13.41 9.21
CA MET A 105 9.86 12.49 8.85
C MET A 105 10.08 11.85 7.47
N ASN A 106 10.51 12.62 6.48
CA ASN A 106 10.82 12.11 5.16
C ASN A 106 12.01 11.14 5.20
N LYS A 107 13.07 11.50 5.91
CA LYS A 107 14.24 10.63 6.11
C LYS A 107 13.86 9.31 6.79
N ALA A 108 13.02 9.34 7.83
CA ALA A 108 12.53 8.15 8.50
C ALA A 108 11.68 7.28 7.57
N LYS A 109 10.82 7.88 6.75
CA LYS A 109 10.03 7.16 5.73
C LYS A 109 10.93 6.51 4.67
N GLU A 110 11.99 7.19 4.23
CA GLU A 110 12.98 6.63 3.32
C GLU A 110 13.73 5.45 3.97
N GLN A 111 14.13 5.59 5.23
CA GLN A 111 14.77 4.49 5.97
C GLN A 111 13.81 3.32 6.21
N LEU A 112 12.56 3.58 6.58
CA LEU A 112 11.52 2.54 6.68
C LEU A 112 11.30 1.86 5.33
N ASN A 113 11.34 2.62 4.26
CA ASN A 113 11.26 2.08 2.90
C ASN A 113 12.50 1.30 2.49
N ASN A 114 13.71 1.73 2.94
CA ASN A 114 15.00 1.10 2.62
C ASN A 114 15.37 0.00 3.62
N ASN A 115 15.03 0.18 4.91
CA ASN A 115 15.30 -0.76 6.01
C ASN A 115 14.09 -1.64 6.34
N ASN A 116 13.04 -1.58 5.55
CA ASN A 116 12.01 -2.59 5.63
C ASN A 116 12.68 -3.90 5.17
N PRO A 117 13.08 -4.82 6.09
CA PRO A 117 13.64 -6.11 5.70
C PRO A 117 12.65 -6.90 4.84
N LEU A 118 11.37 -6.49 4.82
CA LEU A 118 10.35 -6.93 3.88
C LEU A 118 10.55 -6.36 2.46
N LYS A 119 11.33 -5.26 2.27
CA LYS A 119 11.75 -4.82 0.92
C LYS A 119 13.10 -5.41 0.49
N ASN A 120 13.97 -5.76 1.43
CA ASN A 120 15.28 -6.36 1.13
C ASN A 120 15.33 -7.88 1.30
N SER A 121 14.33 -8.50 1.94
CA SER A 121 14.19 -9.97 1.98
C SER A 121 13.02 -10.52 1.17
N PHE A 122 12.06 -9.67 0.74
CA PHE A 122 11.02 -10.03 -0.22
C PHE A 122 10.61 -8.76 -0.98
N ALA A 123 11.24 -8.51 -2.13
CA ALA A 123 10.45 -7.93 -3.21
C ALA A 123 9.18 -8.79 -3.25
N LYS A 124 8.01 -8.21 -2.94
CA LYS A 124 6.75 -8.94 -2.96
C LYS A 124 6.71 -9.72 -4.26
N LYS A 125 6.57 -11.03 -4.19
CA LYS A 125 6.55 -11.87 -5.39
C LYS A 125 5.38 -11.40 -6.25
N PRO A 126 5.59 -11.04 -7.51
CA PRO A 126 4.48 -10.58 -8.34
C PRO A 126 3.51 -11.72 -8.60
N MET A 127 2.21 -11.44 -8.48
CA MET A 127 1.15 -12.43 -8.67
C MET A 127 -0.06 -11.80 -9.35
N VAL A 128 -0.63 -12.51 -10.30
CA VAL A 128 -1.91 -12.18 -10.90
C VAL A 128 -3.01 -12.77 -10.04
N PHE A 129 -3.95 -11.96 -9.61
CA PHE A 129 -5.13 -12.39 -8.86
C PHE A 129 -6.39 -12.17 -9.69
N ILE A 130 -7.22 -13.22 -9.83
CA ILE A 130 -8.52 -13.13 -10.52
C ILE A 130 -9.63 -13.00 -9.48
N SER A 131 -10.17 -11.78 -9.37
CA SER A 131 -11.33 -11.47 -8.54
C SER A 131 -12.61 -11.63 -9.36
N HIS A 132 -13.53 -12.48 -8.89
CA HIS A 132 -14.73 -12.86 -9.62
C HIS A 132 -15.84 -13.31 -8.67
N SER A 133 -17.06 -13.45 -9.17
CA SER A 133 -18.13 -14.18 -8.49
C SER A 133 -17.98 -15.68 -8.72
N SER A 134 -18.17 -16.49 -7.70
CA SER A 134 -18.16 -17.96 -7.83
C SER A 134 -19.20 -18.49 -8.85
N LYS A 135 -20.22 -17.70 -9.13
CA LYS A 135 -21.24 -18.02 -10.16
C LYS A 135 -20.73 -17.83 -11.60
N ASP A 136 -19.57 -17.24 -11.80
CA ASP A 136 -18.94 -17.02 -13.10
C ASP A 136 -17.83 -18.04 -13.39
N TYR A 137 -17.92 -19.22 -12.76
CA TYR A 137 -16.91 -20.28 -12.80
C TYR A 137 -16.46 -20.62 -14.23
N ASP A 138 -17.40 -20.90 -15.14
CA ASP A 138 -17.07 -21.34 -16.50
C ASP A 138 -16.28 -20.27 -17.28
N PHE A 139 -16.63 -19.01 -17.10
CA PHE A 139 -15.87 -17.89 -17.68
C PHE A 139 -14.46 -17.81 -17.11
N VAL A 140 -14.34 -17.93 -15.80
CA VAL A 140 -13.06 -17.83 -15.09
C VAL A 140 -12.18 -19.04 -15.38
N GLU A 141 -12.74 -20.24 -15.53
CA GLU A 141 -12.04 -21.43 -15.97
C GLU A 141 -11.43 -21.22 -17.38
N ALA A 142 -12.22 -20.73 -18.34
CA ALA A 142 -11.70 -20.42 -19.68
C ALA A 142 -10.59 -19.34 -19.66
N LEU A 143 -10.71 -18.32 -18.79
CA LEU A 143 -9.69 -17.30 -18.62
C LEU A 143 -8.39 -17.86 -18.01
N THR A 144 -8.50 -18.63 -16.94
CA THR A 144 -7.36 -19.27 -16.28
C THR A 144 -6.67 -20.27 -17.21
N ASP A 145 -7.44 -21.06 -17.98
CA ASP A 145 -6.88 -21.94 -19.00
C ASP A 145 -6.02 -21.18 -20.01
N MET A 146 -6.54 -20.09 -20.56
CA MET A 146 -5.77 -19.24 -21.47
C MET A 146 -4.47 -18.76 -20.83
N LEU A 147 -4.55 -18.22 -19.59
CA LEU A 147 -3.38 -17.69 -18.89
C LEU A 147 -2.35 -18.78 -18.57
N GLN A 148 -2.79 -19.98 -18.14
CA GLN A 148 -1.89 -21.10 -17.89
C GLN A 148 -1.23 -21.61 -19.17
N HIS A 149 -1.96 -21.69 -20.27
CA HIS A 149 -1.40 -22.12 -21.56
C HIS A 149 -0.38 -21.14 -22.14
N ILE A 150 -0.37 -19.89 -21.71
CA ILE A 150 0.66 -18.92 -22.08
C ILE A 150 1.82 -18.84 -21.08
N GLY A 151 1.81 -19.64 -20.01
CA GLY A 151 2.94 -19.79 -19.11
C GLY A 151 2.75 -19.33 -17.67
N LEU A 152 1.55 -18.88 -17.28
CA LEU A 152 1.29 -18.63 -15.87
C LEU A 152 1.08 -19.97 -15.12
N THR A 153 1.50 -20.00 -13.86
CA THR A 153 1.42 -21.20 -13.01
C THR A 153 0.85 -20.85 -11.63
N HIS A 154 0.61 -21.84 -10.79
CA HIS A 154 0.21 -21.61 -9.39
C HIS A 154 1.18 -20.74 -8.60
N GLU A 155 2.41 -20.52 -9.07
CA GLU A 155 3.40 -19.66 -8.42
C GLU A 155 3.16 -18.18 -8.68
N ASN A 156 2.42 -17.82 -9.75
CA ASN A 156 2.21 -16.42 -10.17
C ASN A 156 0.77 -16.12 -10.64
N LEU A 157 -0.15 -17.08 -10.49
CA LEU A 157 -1.57 -16.94 -10.77
C LEU A 157 -2.38 -17.51 -9.61
N PHE A 158 -3.27 -16.69 -9.04
CA PHE A 158 -4.19 -17.07 -7.97
C PHE A 158 -5.64 -16.89 -8.41
N CYS A 159 -6.45 -17.91 -8.18
CA CYS A 159 -7.90 -17.89 -8.41
C CYS A 159 -8.57 -18.81 -7.40
N SER A 160 -9.44 -18.26 -6.55
CA SER A 160 -10.03 -19.00 -5.42
C SER A 160 -11.00 -20.13 -5.81
N SER A 161 -11.56 -20.11 -7.02
CA SER A 161 -12.51 -21.12 -7.47
C SER A 161 -11.91 -22.22 -8.35
N ILE A 162 -10.67 -22.04 -8.83
CA ILE A 162 -10.06 -23.01 -9.77
C ILE A 162 -9.13 -23.96 -9.03
N PRO A 163 -9.33 -25.30 -9.13
CA PRO A 163 -8.47 -26.29 -8.52
C PRO A 163 -7.01 -26.15 -8.93
N GLY A 164 -6.11 -26.16 -7.95
CA GLY A 164 -4.66 -26.00 -8.19
C GLY A 164 -4.18 -24.54 -8.26
N LEU A 165 -5.10 -23.57 -8.31
CA LEU A 165 -4.81 -22.13 -8.23
C LEU A 165 -5.38 -21.49 -6.95
N TRP A 166 -5.88 -22.29 -6.03
CA TRP A 166 -6.51 -21.87 -4.79
C TRP A 166 -5.67 -22.17 -3.55
N ILE A 167 -6.15 -21.68 -2.43
CA ILE A 167 -5.59 -21.94 -1.09
C ILE A 167 -6.14 -23.29 -0.58
N GLY A 168 -5.29 -24.02 0.14
CA GLY A 168 -5.64 -25.35 0.69
C GLY A 168 -6.91 -25.33 1.57
N LEU A 169 -7.65 -26.41 1.59
CA LEU A 169 -8.97 -26.63 2.23
C LEU A 169 -9.06 -26.28 3.74
N SER A 170 -7.94 -25.99 4.42
CA SER A 170 -7.88 -25.76 5.87
C SER A 170 -7.77 -24.28 6.26
N GLN A 171 -7.74 -23.35 5.32
CA GLN A 171 -7.57 -21.93 5.60
C GLN A 171 -8.87 -21.15 5.37
N ASP A 172 -9.11 -20.16 6.26
CA ASP A 172 -10.16 -19.17 6.07
C ASP A 172 -9.88 -18.35 4.81
N ILE A 173 -10.86 -18.30 3.90
CA ILE A 173 -10.75 -17.59 2.61
C ILE A 173 -10.40 -16.11 2.84
N PHE A 174 -11.00 -15.46 3.82
CA PHE A 174 -10.75 -14.05 4.11
C PHE A 174 -9.34 -13.81 4.68
N GLU A 175 -8.88 -14.71 5.54
CA GLU A 175 -7.51 -14.64 6.07
C GLU A 175 -6.48 -14.85 4.97
N SER A 176 -6.74 -15.79 4.09
CA SER A 176 -5.88 -16.10 2.95
C SER A 176 -5.83 -14.96 1.93
N LEU A 177 -6.97 -14.31 1.66
CA LEU A 177 -7.00 -13.11 0.82
C LEU A 177 -6.22 -11.95 1.48
N ARG A 178 -6.35 -11.77 2.80
CA ARG A 178 -5.58 -10.77 3.53
C ARG A 178 -4.08 -11.01 3.42
N GLN A 179 -3.64 -12.25 3.59
CA GLN A 179 -2.23 -12.65 3.41
C GLN A 179 -1.77 -12.41 1.97
N LEU A 180 -2.59 -12.75 0.98
CA LEU A 180 -2.28 -12.50 -0.43
C LEU A 180 -1.99 -11.02 -0.68
N PHE A 181 -2.83 -10.11 -0.20
CA PHE A 181 -2.63 -8.67 -0.33
C PHE A 181 -1.42 -8.15 0.46
N GLN A 182 -1.04 -8.80 1.55
CA GLN A 182 0.12 -8.42 2.37
C GLN A 182 1.45 -8.92 1.79
N GLU A 183 1.48 -10.15 1.27
CA GLU A 183 2.72 -10.85 0.90
C GLU A 183 3.10 -10.69 -0.56
N TYR A 184 2.12 -10.44 -1.46
CA TYR A 184 2.35 -10.36 -2.89
C TYR A 184 2.18 -8.95 -3.45
N ASP A 185 2.96 -8.62 -4.49
CA ASP A 185 2.66 -7.51 -5.39
C ASP A 185 1.60 -7.98 -6.39
N LEU A 186 0.41 -7.39 -6.37
CA LEU A 186 -0.74 -7.93 -7.09
C LEU A 186 -1.03 -7.15 -8.37
N TYR A 187 -1.28 -7.91 -9.44
CA TYR A 187 -2.01 -7.47 -10.61
C TYR A 187 -3.40 -8.10 -10.57
N VAL A 188 -4.44 -7.30 -10.34
CA VAL A 188 -5.80 -7.82 -10.16
C VAL A 188 -6.57 -7.79 -11.48
N ILE A 189 -7.10 -8.94 -11.90
CA ILE A 189 -8.05 -9.04 -13.01
C ILE A 189 -9.45 -9.15 -12.41
N PHE A 190 -10.26 -8.12 -12.58
CA PHE A 190 -11.67 -8.14 -12.17
C PHE A 190 -12.54 -8.71 -13.30
N VAL A 191 -13.13 -9.88 -13.10
CA VAL A 191 -14.14 -10.42 -13.98
C VAL A 191 -15.50 -9.87 -13.54
N GLN A 192 -15.96 -8.85 -14.25
CA GLN A 192 -17.17 -8.12 -13.89
C GLN A 192 -18.38 -8.70 -14.63
N SER A 193 -19.34 -9.15 -13.86
CA SER A 193 -20.67 -9.61 -14.26
C SER A 193 -21.73 -8.97 -13.38
N HIS A 194 -23.00 -9.09 -13.70
CA HIS A 194 -24.06 -8.68 -12.77
C HIS A 194 -23.95 -9.43 -11.43
N ARG A 195 -23.56 -10.72 -11.47
CA ARG A 195 -23.33 -11.57 -10.29
C ARG A 195 -22.15 -11.12 -9.42
N TYR A 196 -21.14 -10.49 -10.04
CA TYR A 196 -20.00 -9.91 -9.32
C TYR A 196 -20.45 -8.86 -8.30
N TYR A 197 -21.38 -7.98 -8.71
CA TYR A 197 -21.90 -6.91 -7.85
C TYR A 197 -22.90 -7.39 -6.80
N GLU A 198 -23.39 -8.61 -6.89
CA GLU A 198 -24.20 -9.27 -5.85
C GLU A 198 -23.33 -10.00 -4.80
N SER A 199 -22.04 -10.16 -5.05
CA SER A 199 -21.10 -10.85 -4.17
C SER A 199 -20.42 -9.88 -3.21
N ALA A 200 -20.72 -10.00 -1.91
CA ALA A 200 -20.06 -9.21 -0.88
C ALA A 200 -18.54 -9.44 -0.83
N ALA A 201 -18.09 -10.68 -1.08
CA ALA A 201 -16.67 -11.02 -1.14
C ALA A 201 -15.99 -10.28 -2.29
N SER A 202 -16.53 -10.31 -3.50
CA SER A 202 -15.98 -9.63 -4.68
C SER A 202 -15.92 -8.11 -4.48
N LEU A 203 -16.92 -7.50 -3.84
CA LEU A 203 -16.92 -6.08 -3.52
C LEU A 203 -15.84 -5.70 -2.47
N ASN A 204 -15.61 -6.57 -1.49
CA ASN A 204 -14.54 -6.37 -0.50
C ASN A 204 -13.16 -6.46 -1.15
N GLU A 205 -12.94 -7.42 -2.06
CA GLU A 205 -11.69 -7.54 -2.84
C GLU A 205 -11.43 -6.30 -3.71
N MET A 206 -12.48 -5.79 -4.35
CA MET A 206 -12.43 -4.54 -5.12
C MET A 206 -11.99 -3.36 -4.25
N GLY A 207 -12.61 -3.21 -3.07
CA GLY A 207 -12.25 -2.17 -2.11
C GLY A 207 -10.81 -2.28 -1.61
N ALA A 208 -10.35 -3.49 -1.29
CA ALA A 208 -8.98 -3.75 -0.86
C ALA A 208 -7.96 -3.40 -1.95
N ALA A 209 -8.19 -3.83 -3.19
CA ALA A 209 -7.33 -3.51 -4.33
C ALA A 209 -7.24 -2.00 -4.59
N TRP A 210 -8.35 -1.28 -4.44
CA TRP A 210 -8.40 0.17 -4.59
C TRP A 210 -7.60 0.90 -3.50
N VAL A 211 -7.79 0.54 -2.25
CA VAL A 211 -7.07 1.14 -1.10
C VAL A 211 -5.57 0.91 -1.21
N LEU A 212 -5.16 -0.28 -1.63
CA LEU A 212 -3.76 -0.66 -1.78
C LEU A 212 -3.14 -0.18 -3.10
N GLN A 213 -3.92 0.51 -3.95
CA GLN A 213 -3.47 1.04 -5.25
C GLN A 213 -2.79 -0.03 -6.13
N THR A 214 -3.31 -1.26 -6.11
CA THR A 214 -2.79 -2.34 -6.93
C THR A 214 -3.01 -2.06 -8.43
N LYS A 215 -2.16 -2.62 -9.28
CA LYS A 215 -2.43 -2.63 -10.73
C LYS A 215 -3.65 -3.52 -11.00
N PHE A 216 -4.50 -3.09 -11.90
CA PHE A 216 -5.66 -3.90 -12.26
C PHE A 216 -6.12 -3.71 -13.70
N CYS A 217 -6.86 -4.70 -14.19
CA CYS A 217 -7.64 -4.66 -15.43
C CYS A 217 -9.05 -5.18 -15.15
N SER A 218 -10.04 -4.69 -15.87
CA SER A 218 -11.42 -5.19 -15.82
C SER A 218 -11.74 -5.93 -17.11
N ILE A 219 -12.33 -7.12 -16.96
CA ILE A 219 -12.90 -7.90 -18.08
C ILE A 219 -14.41 -8.00 -17.84
N LEU A 220 -15.19 -7.50 -18.78
CA LEU A 220 -16.65 -7.56 -18.72
C LEU A 220 -17.14 -8.84 -19.39
N THR A 221 -18.00 -9.58 -18.70
CA THR A 221 -18.74 -10.69 -19.31
C THR A 221 -19.68 -10.17 -20.39
N LYS A 222 -20.18 -11.07 -21.24
CA LYS A 222 -20.98 -10.66 -22.43
C LYS A 222 -22.29 -9.93 -22.09
N ASP A 223 -22.85 -10.21 -20.90
CA ASP A 223 -24.08 -9.62 -20.38
C ASP A 223 -23.89 -8.23 -19.74
N MET A 224 -22.62 -7.79 -19.56
CA MET A 224 -22.28 -6.50 -18.97
C MET A 224 -21.99 -5.45 -20.02
N ASN A 225 -22.34 -4.21 -19.73
CA ASN A 225 -21.95 -3.03 -20.49
C ASN A 225 -21.08 -2.12 -19.64
N TYR A 226 -20.37 -1.18 -20.26
CA TYR A 226 -19.53 -0.20 -19.55
C TYR A 226 -20.34 0.65 -18.56
N ASP A 227 -21.60 0.95 -18.87
CA ASP A 227 -22.48 1.71 -17.98
C ASP A 227 -22.95 0.94 -16.74
N ASP A 228 -22.86 -0.38 -16.77
CA ASP A 228 -23.23 -1.25 -15.64
C ASP A 228 -22.13 -1.32 -14.58
N MET A 229 -20.91 -0.84 -14.89
CA MET A 229 -19.79 -0.81 -13.96
C MET A 229 -20.08 0.10 -12.77
N LYS A 230 -19.82 -0.42 -11.55
CA LYS A 230 -20.10 0.27 -10.28
C LYS A 230 -18.85 0.27 -9.38
N GLY A 231 -18.90 1.08 -8.32
CA GLY A 231 -17.89 1.09 -7.27
C GLY A 231 -16.71 2.01 -7.60
N VAL A 232 -15.51 1.53 -7.35
CA VAL A 232 -14.26 2.31 -7.44
C VAL A 232 -13.68 2.40 -8.86
N PHE A 233 -14.31 1.76 -9.83
CA PHE A 233 -13.84 1.80 -11.21
C PHE A 233 -14.15 3.16 -11.83
N ASP A 234 -13.10 3.79 -12.34
CA ASP A 234 -13.25 4.96 -13.18
C ASP A 234 -13.84 4.53 -14.53
N LYS A 235 -15.03 5.03 -14.87
CA LYS A 235 -15.69 4.77 -16.17
C LYS A 235 -14.85 5.18 -17.37
N ASN A 236 -13.82 6.01 -17.14
CA ASN A 236 -12.86 6.39 -18.17
C ASN A 236 -11.69 5.39 -18.32
N LYS A 237 -11.55 4.41 -17.41
CA LYS A 237 -10.57 3.33 -17.57
C LYS A 237 -11.13 2.24 -18.44
N ILE A 238 -10.36 1.88 -19.45
CA ILE A 238 -10.74 0.92 -20.47
C ILE A 238 -10.86 -0.48 -19.84
N ALA A 239 -12.08 -1.02 -19.82
CA ALA A 239 -12.32 -2.44 -19.56
C ALA A 239 -12.30 -3.24 -20.88
N ILE A 240 -12.05 -4.53 -20.79
CA ILE A 240 -12.10 -5.44 -21.94
C ILE A 240 -13.49 -6.07 -21.96
N LYS A 241 -14.31 -5.71 -22.95
CA LYS A 241 -15.60 -6.38 -23.18
C LYS A 241 -15.40 -7.49 -24.20
N VAL A 242 -15.61 -8.74 -23.79
CA VAL A 242 -15.26 -9.92 -24.61
C VAL A 242 -16.02 -10.02 -25.94
N ASN A 243 -17.13 -9.31 -26.08
CA ASN A 243 -17.94 -9.29 -27.31
C ASN A 243 -17.57 -8.15 -28.27
N ASP A 244 -16.73 -7.22 -27.87
CA ASP A 244 -16.36 -6.09 -28.70
C ASP A 244 -15.35 -6.52 -29.78
N ASN A 245 -15.37 -5.83 -30.91
CA ASN A 245 -14.48 -6.14 -32.03
C ASN A 245 -13.01 -5.94 -31.70
N ASP A 246 -12.67 -5.08 -30.75
CA ASP A 246 -11.31 -4.81 -30.30
C ASP A 246 -10.85 -5.71 -29.15
N ALA A 247 -11.71 -6.61 -28.65
CA ALA A 247 -11.38 -7.56 -27.56
C ALA A 247 -10.08 -8.34 -27.85
N PRO A 248 -9.79 -8.85 -29.07
CA PRO A 248 -8.54 -9.53 -29.34
C PRO A 248 -7.30 -8.63 -29.15
N TYR A 249 -7.41 -7.36 -29.53
CA TYR A 249 -6.35 -6.39 -29.36
C TYR A 249 -6.14 -6.06 -27.86
N ARG A 250 -7.23 -5.80 -27.13
CA ARG A 250 -7.20 -5.51 -25.69
C ARG A 250 -6.64 -6.66 -24.86
N LEU A 251 -6.97 -7.90 -25.20
CA LEU A 251 -6.39 -9.08 -24.55
C LEU A 251 -4.89 -9.19 -24.83
N THR A 252 -4.40 -8.76 -25.97
CA THR A 252 -2.97 -8.70 -26.26
C THR A 252 -2.26 -7.64 -25.40
N GLU A 253 -2.86 -6.47 -25.20
CA GLU A 253 -2.36 -5.46 -24.26
C GLU A 253 -2.30 -6.03 -22.85
N LEU A 254 -3.36 -6.70 -22.37
CA LEU A 254 -3.39 -7.34 -21.07
C LEU A 254 -2.28 -8.39 -20.92
N LYS A 255 -2.09 -9.26 -21.92
CA LYS A 255 -0.97 -10.25 -21.94
C LYS A 255 0.35 -9.52 -21.75
N ASN A 256 0.61 -8.47 -22.52
CA ASN A 256 1.88 -7.75 -22.47
C ASN A 256 2.10 -7.08 -21.11
N ASP A 257 1.07 -6.51 -20.51
CA ASP A 257 1.12 -5.91 -19.18
C ASP A 257 1.41 -6.96 -18.09
N ILE A 258 0.75 -8.11 -18.15
CA ILE A 258 0.98 -9.24 -17.22
C ILE A 258 2.41 -9.76 -17.37
N PHE A 259 2.88 -9.98 -18.59
CA PHE A 259 4.24 -10.49 -18.83
C PHE A 259 5.31 -9.53 -18.32
N LYS A 260 5.13 -8.23 -18.57
CA LYS A 260 6.01 -7.19 -18.02
C LYS A 260 5.96 -7.15 -16.50
N PHE A 261 4.77 -7.30 -15.90
CA PHE A 261 4.58 -7.27 -14.46
C PHE A 261 5.22 -8.49 -13.77
N LEU A 262 5.06 -9.69 -14.35
CA LEU A 262 5.60 -10.95 -13.84
C LEU A 262 7.07 -11.19 -14.25
N HIS A 263 7.67 -10.31 -15.04
CA HIS A 263 9.01 -10.47 -15.61
C HIS A 263 9.17 -11.77 -16.41
N LEU A 264 8.13 -12.15 -17.18
CA LEU A 264 8.15 -13.34 -18.02
C LEU A 264 8.75 -13.04 -19.40
N ASP A 265 9.42 -14.04 -19.98
CA ASP A 265 9.90 -13.95 -21.34
C ASP A 265 8.73 -13.95 -22.35
N PRO A 266 8.87 -13.24 -23.48
CA PRO A 266 7.85 -13.26 -24.53
C PRO A 266 7.58 -14.68 -25.04
N ILE A 267 6.31 -14.97 -25.34
CA ILE A 267 5.90 -16.24 -25.95
C ILE A 267 5.75 -16.09 -27.46
N ASP A 268 5.73 -17.23 -28.16
CA ASP A 268 5.42 -17.29 -29.58
C ASP A 268 4.04 -16.70 -29.89
N GLU A 269 3.96 -15.79 -30.86
CA GLU A 269 2.72 -15.09 -31.19
C GLU A 269 1.66 -16.03 -31.79
N THR A 270 2.05 -17.11 -32.47
CA THR A 270 1.10 -18.11 -32.98
C THR A 270 0.43 -18.85 -31.84
N ARG A 271 1.21 -19.18 -30.79
CA ARG A 271 0.68 -19.78 -29.56
C ARG A 271 -0.29 -18.82 -28.89
N TRP A 272 0.09 -17.54 -28.74
CA TRP A 272 -0.80 -16.53 -28.17
C TRP A 272 -2.11 -16.41 -28.92
N GLU A 273 -2.04 -16.25 -30.23
CA GLU A 273 -3.24 -16.11 -31.06
C GLU A 273 -4.19 -17.32 -30.97
N ARG A 274 -3.62 -18.52 -30.90
CA ARG A 274 -4.42 -19.74 -30.73
C ARG A 274 -5.17 -19.74 -29.40
N GLU A 275 -4.48 -19.47 -28.29
CA GLU A 275 -5.09 -19.52 -26.96
C GLU A 275 -6.10 -18.37 -26.78
N ARG A 276 -5.79 -17.17 -27.24
CA ARG A 276 -6.70 -16.01 -27.24
C ARG A 276 -7.98 -16.32 -28.06
N THR A 277 -7.85 -16.91 -29.24
CA THR A 277 -8.97 -17.23 -30.11
C THR A 277 -9.84 -18.33 -29.47
N LYS A 278 -9.19 -19.35 -28.86
CA LYS A 278 -9.88 -20.40 -28.10
C LYS A 278 -10.72 -19.77 -26.96
N PHE A 279 -10.11 -18.93 -26.15
CA PHE A 279 -10.78 -18.22 -25.04
C PHE A 279 -11.99 -17.43 -25.53
N LEU A 280 -11.79 -16.55 -26.53
CA LEU A 280 -12.87 -15.72 -27.05
C LEU A 280 -14.03 -16.54 -27.66
N LYS A 281 -13.74 -17.71 -28.23
CA LYS A 281 -14.76 -18.62 -28.70
C LYS A 281 -15.54 -19.22 -27.54
N GLN A 282 -14.86 -19.74 -26.53
CA GLN A 282 -15.48 -20.36 -25.35
C GLN A 282 -16.40 -19.37 -24.61
N VAL A 283 -15.91 -18.15 -24.30
CA VAL A 283 -16.70 -17.18 -23.53
C VAL A 283 -17.88 -16.59 -24.29
N LYS A 284 -17.89 -16.67 -25.62
CA LYS A 284 -19.07 -16.32 -26.42
C LYS A 284 -20.20 -17.36 -26.30
N GLU A 285 -19.86 -18.59 -26.01
CA GLU A 285 -20.79 -19.70 -25.84
C GLU A 285 -21.34 -19.79 -24.40
N ILE A 286 -20.59 -19.21 -23.42
CA ILE A 286 -21.00 -19.14 -22.01
C ILE A 286 -22.10 -18.08 -21.83
N LEU A 287 -23.20 -18.44 -21.19
CA LEU A 287 -24.39 -17.60 -20.96
C LEU A 287 -24.19 -16.61 -19.79
#